data_3eee9e2565f7e3304eef0806e3f49b76
#
_entry.id   3eee9e2565f7e3304eef0806e3f49b76
#
_cell.length_a   1.000
_cell.length_b   1.000
_cell.length_c   1.000
_cell.angle_alpha   90.00
_cell.angle_beta   90.00
_cell.angle_gamma   90.00
#
_symmetry.space_group_name_H-M   'P 1'
#
loop_
_entity.id
_entity.type
_entity.pdbx_description
1 polymer ?
#
loop_
_entity_poly.entity_id
_entity_poly.type
_entity_poly.pdbx_seq_one_letter_code
_entity_poly.pdbx_strand_id
1 'polypeptide(L)'
;MSGLRAWLAALPAPIRWTALGIVSILVVTVIAGGVWTWREHREELAQRDLGAALVTAQRAVGSGQPADLDAAATALRQFLSGHPSARVSTQGWYVLGQVEFRRTQWEAAASAFGEAARRDRGSIGRLSRLGQGYAYESKGDLPKALDVYQQALSGMGPKDFLYGDLLLAKARAHELVKDSPAAIATYKQYLKDLPESDRREDVRIRLALLGSTG
;
A
#
# COMPACT_ATOMS: atom_id res chain seq x y z
N MET A 1 -26.18 3.70 46.56
CA MET A 1 -25.40 4.81 45.91
C MET A 1 -25.36 6.11 46.72
N SER A 2 -26.14 6.24 47.78
CA SER A 2 -26.20 7.45 48.64
C SER A 2 -25.00 7.64 49.59
N GLY A 3 -24.42 6.55 50.11
CA GLY A 3 -23.32 6.62 51.09
C GLY A 3 -21.98 7.17 50.54
N LEU A 4 -21.63 6.83 49.30
CA LEU A 4 -20.37 7.30 48.70
C LEU A 4 -20.37 8.81 48.44
N ARG A 5 -21.51 9.36 48.00
CA ARG A 5 -21.69 10.81 47.79
C ARG A 5 -21.65 11.59 49.11
N ALA A 6 -22.26 11.06 50.17
CA ALA A 6 -22.21 11.68 51.48
C ALA A 6 -20.81 11.67 52.08
N TRP A 7 -20.06 10.57 51.94
CA TRP A 7 -18.69 10.45 52.40
C TRP A 7 -17.74 11.40 51.64
N LEU A 8 -17.86 11.49 50.31
CA LEU A 8 -17.09 12.45 49.49
C LEU A 8 -17.39 13.91 49.83
N ALA A 9 -18.63 14.23 50.18
CA ALA A 9 -19.02 15.58 50.57
C ALA A 9 -18.46 16.03 51.93
N ALA A 10 -18.14 15.06 52.80
CA ALA A 10 -17.57 15.32 54.13
C ALA A 10 -16.05 15.61 54.10
N LEU A 11 -15.35 15.34 53.01
CA LEU A 11 -13.91 15.60 52.88
C LEU A 11 -13.61 17.08 52.63
N PRO A 12 -12.50 17.62 53.17
CA PRO A 12 -12.01 18.98 52.81
C PRO A 12 -11.84 19.15 51.31
N ALA A 13 -12.20 20.31 50.79
CA ALA A 13 -12.20 20.60 49.34
C ALA A 13 -10.91 20.14 48.61
N PRO A 14 -9.68 20.43 49.09
CA PRO A 14 -8.47 19.98 48.40
C PRO A 14 -8.35 18.45 48.30
N ILE A 15 -8.72 17.73 49.36
CA ILE A 15 -8.63 16.24 49.38
C ILE A 15 -9.67 15.63 48.44
N ARG A 16 -10.85 16.24 48.32
CA ARG A 16 -11.90 15.81 47.40
C ARG A 16 -11.45 15.92 45.94
N TRP A 17 -10.84 17.03 45.57
CA TRP A 17 -10.36 17.22 44.19
C TRP A 17 -9.18 16.31 43.86
N THR A 18 -8.23 16.08 44.78
CA THR A 18 -7.14 15.11 44.59
C THR A 18 -7.67 13.68 44.47
N ALA A 19 -8.61 13.28 45.31
CA ALA A 19 -9.21 11.93 45.21
C ALA A 19 -9.97 11.72 43.89
N LEU A 20 -10.73 12.73 43.41
CA LEU A 20 -11.38 12.68 42.10
C LEU A 20 -10.38 12.60 40.98
N GLY A 21 -9.28 13.35 41.07
CA GLY A 21 -8.17 13.30 40.09
C GLY A 21 -7.55 11.90 40.00
N ILE A 22 -7.23 11.26 41.14
CA ILE A 22 -6.67 9.93 41.19
C ILE A 22 -7.64 8.90 40.60
N VAL A 23 -8.92 8.94 40.99
CA VAL A 23 -9.93 8.04 40.43
C VAL A 23 -10.07 8.22 38.92
N SER A 24 -10.08 9.47 38.42
CA SER A 24 -10.14 9.75 36.99
C SER A 24 -8.94 9.18 36.24
N ILE A 25 -7.72 9.32 36.78
CA ILE A 25 -6.51 8.75 36.19
C ILE A 25 -6.60 7.22 36.16
N LEU A 26 -7.04 6.58 37.24
CA LEU A 26 -7.21 5.13 37.29
C LEU A 26 -8.23 4.64 36.24
N VAL A 27 -9.37 5.31 36.12
CA VAL A 27 -10.39 4.97 35.11
C VAL A 27 -9.83 5.12 33.69
N VAL A 28 -9.14 6.21 33.41
CA VAL A 28 -8.48 6.42 32.10
C VAL A 28 -7.44 5.34 31.82
N THR A 29 -6.62 4.98 32.81
CA THR A 29 -5.62 3.92 32.66
C THR A 29 -6.23 2.55 32.38
N VAL A 30 -7.31 2.21 33.07
CA VAL A 30 -8.03 0.94 32.84
C VAL A 30 -8.67 0.91 31.46
N ILE A 31 -9.30 2.01 31.04
CA ILE A 31 -9.89 2.11 29.68
C ILE A 31 -8.79 2.03 28.61
N ALA A 32 -7.71 2.77 28.78
CA ALA A 32 -6.59 2.76 27.85
C ALA A 32 -5.94 1.37 27.74
N GLY A 33 -5.74 0.68 28.90
CA GLY A 33 -5.25 -0.69 28.93
C GLY A 33 -6.20 -1.68 28.25
N GLY A 34 -7.50 -1.56 28.51
CA GLY A 34 -8.52 -2.39 27.87
C GLY A 34 -8.59 -2.17 26.34
N VAL A 35 -8.51 -0.92 25.89
CA VAL A 35 -8.47 -0.60 24.46
C VAL A 35 -7.19 -1.12 23.82
N TRP A 36 -6.06 -1.01 24.52
CA TRP A 36 -4.77 -1.50 24.01
C TRP A 36 -4.77 -3.02 23.85
N THR A 37 -5.17 -3.79 24.86
CA THR A 37 -5.25 -5.27 24.80
C THR A 37 -6.25 -5.74 23.74
N TRP A 38 -7.40 -5.06 23.63
CA TRP A 38 -8.40 -5.38 22.61
C TRP A 38 -7.86 -5.14 21.17
N ARG A 39 -7.10 -4.03 20.95
CA ARG A 39 -6.45 -3.75 19.69
C ARG A 39 -5.40 -4.80 19.33
N GLU A 40 -4.58 -5.19 20.30
CA GLU A 40 -3.53 -6.19 20.11
C GLU A 40 -4.12 -7.56 19.74
N HIS A 41 -5.16 -7.98 20.46
CA HIS A 41 -5.86 -9.22 20.14
C HIS A 41 -6.49 -9.21 18.73
N ARG A 42 -7.07 -8.08 18.31
CA ARG A 42 -7.59 -7.93 16.95
C ARG A 42 -6.50 -7.98 15.89
N GLU A 43 -5.33 -7.45 16.17
CA GLU A 43 -4.19 -7.48 15.24
C GLU A 43 -3.64 -8.91 15.10
N GLU A 44 -3.56 -9.69 16.20
CA GLU A 44 -3.17 -11.11 16.15
C GLU A 44 -4.14 -11.95 15.31
N LEU A 45 -5.44 -11.75 15.46
CA LEU A 45 -6.45 -12.41 14.63
C LEU A 45 -6.28 -12.02 13.16
N ALA A 46 -6.08 -10.74 12.88
CA ALA A 46 -5.85 -10.27 11.52
C ALA A 46 -4.59 -10.87 10.89
N GLN A 47 -3.50 -11.05 11.65
CA GLN A 47 -2.28 -11.70 11.17
C GLN A 47 -2.51 -13.17 10.80
N ARG A 48 -3.27 -13.91 11.62
CA ARG A 48 -3.62 -15.32 11.35
C ARG A 48 -4.47 -15.45 10.09
N ASP A 49 -5.51 -14.63 9.98
CA ASP A 49 -6.44 -14.65 8.86
C ASP A 49 -5.74 -14.22 7.56
N LEU A 50 -4.86 -13.22 7.62
CA LEU A 50 -4.01 -12.86 6.50
C LEU A 50 -3.10 -14.03 6.09
N GLY A 51 -2.47 -14.71 7.06
CA GLY A 51 -1.63 -15.88 6.79
C GLY A 51 -2.34 -16.93 5.96
N ALA A 52 -3.58 -17.28 6.32
CA ALA A 52 -4.42 -18.23 5.58
C ALA A 52 -4.73 -17.73 4.16
N ALA A 53 -5.08 -16.44 4.00
CA ALA A 53 -5.36 -15.84 2.70
C ALA A 53 -4.10 -15.80 1.81
N LEU A 54 -2.92 -15.51 2.38
CA LEU A 54 -1.65 -15.51 1.65
C LEU A 54 -1.26 -16.89 1.13
N VAL A 55 -1.46 -17.97 1.92
CA VAL A 55 -1.21 -19.34 1.47
C VAL A 55 -2.08 -19.67 0.26
N THR A 56 -3.35 -19.29 0.30
CA THR A 56 -4.28 -19.47 -0.83
C THR A 56 -3.81 -18.67 -2.05
N ALA A 57 -3.41 -17.41 -1.86
CA ALA A 57 -2.90 -16.58 -2.94
C ALA A 57 -1.59 -17.11 -3.55
N GLN A 58 -0.67 -17.58 -2.73
CA GLN A 58 0.59 -18.15 -3.21
C GLN A 58 0.36 -19.42 -4.06
N ARG A 59 -0.55 -20.31 -3.63
CA ARG A 59 -0.94 -21.49 -4.38
C ARG A 59 -1.57 -21.09 -5.72
N ALA A 60 -2.48 -20.15 -5.71
CA ALA A 60 -3.16 -19.65 -6.91
C ALA A 60 -2.18 -19.04 -7.92
N VAL A 61 -1.20 -18.27 -7.44
CA VAL A 61 -0.14 -17.71 -8.28
C VAL A 61 0.75 -18.79 -8.86
N GLY A 62 1.04 -19.85 -8.10
CA GLY A 62 1.85 -20.98 -8.55
C GLY A 62 1.14 -21.88 -9.58
N SER A 63 -0.16 -22.11 -9.41
CA SER A 63 -0.95 -22.93 -10.35
C SER A 63 -1.32 -22.18 -11.63
N GLY A 64 -1.54 -20.86 -11.52
CA GLY A 64 -2.05 -20.03 -12.61
C GLY A 64 -3.49 -20.35 -13.03
N GLN A 65 -4.16 -21.26 -12.32
CA GLN A 65 -5.52 -21.68 -12.69
C GLN A 65 -6.55 -20.59 -12.33
N PRO A 66 -7.50 -20.27 -13.23
CA PRO A 66 -8.52 -19.25 -12.97
C PRO A 66 -9.33 -19.51 -11.69
N ALA A 67 -9.71 -20.76 -11.43
CA ALA A 67 -10.48 -21.12 -10.24
C ALA A 67 -9.71 -20.86 -8.94
N ASP A 68 -8.41 -21.12 -8.92
CA ASP A 68 -7.56 -20.85 -7.76
C ASP A 68 -7.38 -19.36 -7.54
N LEU A 69 -7.22 -18.60 -8.62
CA LEU A 69 -7.14 -17.13 -8.56
C LEU A 69 -8.46 -16.51 -8.04
N ASP A 70 -9.61 -17.05 -8.43
CA ASP A 70 -10.93 -16.63 -7.92
C ASP A 70 -11.07 -16.93 -6.42
N ALA A 71 -10.65 -18.10 -5.99
CA ALA A 71 -10.64 -18.50 -4.59
C ALA A 71 -9.73 -17.57 -3.75
N ALA A 72 -8.54 -17.24 -4.26
CA ALA A 72 -7.59 -16.35 -3.61
C ALA A 72 -8.14 -14.94 -3.49
N ALA A 73 -8.73 -14.39 -4.55
CA ALA A 73 -9.37 -13.07 -4.51
C ALA A 73 -10.51 -13.02 -3.50
N THR A 74 -11.31 -14.08 -3.42
CA THR A 74 -12.40 -14.20 -2.44
C THR A 74 -11.89 -14.25 -1.01
N ALA A 75 -10.88 -15.08 -0.72
CA ALA A 75 -10.26 -15.18 0.60
C ALA A 75 -9.65 -13.85 1.06
N LEU A 76 -8.95 -13.14 0.16
CA LEU A 76 -8.38 -11.82 0.46
C LEU A 76 -9.45 -10.77 0.72
N ARG A 77 -10.53 -10.74 -0.06
CA ARG A 77 -11.65 -9.80 0.18
C ARG A 77 -12.35 -10.09 1.52
N GLN A 78 -12.55 -11.37 1.86
CA GLN A 78 -13.11 -11.75 3.15
C GLN A 78 -12.24 -11.29 4.30
N PHE A 79 -10.93 -11.54 4.23
CA PHE A 79 -9.96 -11.01 5.19
C PHE A 79 -10.06 -9.48 5.34
N LEU A 80 -10.04 -8.75 4.23
CA LEU A 80 -10.06 -7.29 4.23
C LEU A 80 -11.38 -6.71 4.77
N SER A 81 -12.51 -7.39 4.56
CA SER A 81 -13.80 -7.00 5.13
C SER A 81 -13.88 -7.23 6.64
N GLY A 82 -13.26 -8.29 7.14
CA GLY A 82 -13.18 -8.61 8.57
C GLY A 82 -12.21 -7.72 9.35
N HIS A 83 -11.15 -7.26 8.67
CA HIS A 83 -10.04 -6.52 9.29
C HIS A 83 -9.70 -5.21 8.55
N PRO A 84 -10.66 -4.29 8.34
CA PRO A 84 -10.44 -3.12 7.46
C PRO A 84 -9.39 -2.15 7.96
N SER A 85 -9.14 -2.10 9.27
CA SER A 85 -8.20 -1.15 9.92
C SER A 85 -6.95 -1.81 10.49
N ALA A 86 -6.76 -3.12 10.34
CA ALA A 86 -5.56 -3.80 10.80
C ALA A 86 -4.32 -3.32 10.00
N ARG A 87 -3.16 -3.27 10.65
CA ARG A 87 -1.90 -2.87 10.00
C ARG A 87 -1.56 -3.78 8.82
N VAL A 88 -1.79 -5.08 8.99
CA VAL A 88 -1.53 -6.09 7.95
C VAL A 88 -2.49 -6.01 6.77
N SER A 89 -3.60 -5.24 6.85
CA SER A 89 -4.53 -5.06 5.73
C SER A 89 -3.86 -4.37 4.52
N THR A 90 -2.82 -3.56 4.74
CA THR A 90 -2.02 -2.99 3.66
C THR A 90 -1.42 -4.07 2.77
N GLN A 91 -0.83 -5.10 3.38
CA GLN A 91 -0.30 -6.27 2.67
C GLN A 91 -1.42 -7.05 1.97
N GLY A 92 -2.56 -7.22 2.63
CA GLY A 92 -3.73 -7.87 2.03
C GLY A 92 -4.21 -7.16 0.77
N TRP A 93 -4.29 -5.82 0.79
CA TRP A 93 -4.63 -5.02 -0.38
C TRP A 93 -3.61 -5.14 -1.52
N TYR A 94 -2.32 -5.12 -1.19
CA TYR A 94 -1.26 -5.30 -2.18
C TYR A 94 -1.37 -6.67 -2.88
N VAL A 95 -1.52 -7.74 -2.11
CA VAL A 95 -1.64 -9.10 -2.65
C VAL A 95 -2.93 -9.28 -3.44
N LEU A 96 -4.05 -8.67 -2.99
CA LEU A 96 -5.28 -8.65 -3.77
C LEU A 96 -5.06 -7.98 -5.12
N GLY A 97 -4.34 -6.85 -5.17
CA GLY A 97 -3.96 -6.18 -6.41
C GLY A 97 -3.20 -7.11 -7.36
N GLN A 98 -2.24 -7.88 -6.84
CA GLN A 98 -1.49 -8.87 -7.64
C GLN A 98 -2.38 -10.00 -8.17
N VAL A 99 -3.28 -10.54 -7.35
CA VAL A 99 -4.22 -11.60 -7.75
C VAL A 99 -5.18 -11.08 -8.82
N GLU A 100 -5.78 -9.90 -8.62
CA GLU A 100 -6.69 -9.29 -9.59
C GLU A 100 -5.97 -8.97 -10.92
N PHE A 101 -4.71 -8.55 -10.86
CA PHE A 101 -3.89 -8.34 -12.05
C PHE A 101 -3.70 -9.64 -12.84
N ARG A 102 -3.41 -10.75 -12.18
CA ARG A 102 -3.31 -12.06 -12.82
C ARG A 102 -4.63 -12.58 -13.38
N ARG A 103 -5.76 -12.18 -12.76
CA ARG A 103 -7.11 -12.44 -13.25
C ARG A 103 -7.52 -11.55 -14.43
N THR A 104 -6.62 -10.67 -14.90
CA THR A 104 -6.89 -9.64 -15.92
C THR A 104 -8.01 -8.66 -15.53
N GLN A 105 -8.32 -8.57 -14.24
CA GLN A 105 -9.28 -7.64 -13.68
C GLN A 105 -8.61 -6.30 -13.36
N TRP A 106 -8.23 -5.59 -14.42
CA TRP A 106 -7.35 -4.42 -14.34
C TRP A 106 -7.86 -3.31 -13.43
N GLU A 107 -9.15 -3.03 -13.49
CA GLU A 107 -9.79 -2.01 -12.64
C GLU A 107 -9.75 -2.39 -11.16
N ALA A 108 -10.08 -3.66 -10.86
CA ALA A 108 -10.03 -4.19 -9.50
C ALA A 108 -8.58 -4.21 -8.97
N ALA A 109 -7.61 -4.57 -9.83
CA ALA A 109 -6.19 -4.52 -9.51
C ALA A 109 -5.74 -3.09 -9.17
N ALA A 110 -6.06 -2.11 -10.04
CA ALA A 110 -5.73 -0.71 -9.82
C ALA A 110 -6.35 -0.15 -8.54
N SER A 111 -7.59 -0.53 -8.23
CA SER A 111 -8.27 -0.16 -6.99
C SER A 111 -7.58 -0.75 -5.76
N ALA A 112 -7.28 -2.05 -5.77
CA ALA A 112 -6.64 -2.73 -4.66
C ALA A 112 -5.22 -2.19 -4.39
N PHE A 113 -4.42 -2.00 -5.45
CA PHE A 113 -3.11 -1.34 -5.33
C PHE A 113 -3.22 0.10 -4.81
N GLY A 114 -4.23 0.86 -5.26
CA GLY A 114 -4.50 2.21 -4.77
C GLY A 114 -4.81 2.24 -3.28
N GLU A 115 -5.59 1.25 -2.77
CA GLU A 115 -5.85 1.11 -1.33
C GLU A 115 -4.56 0.84 -0.53
N ALA A 116 -3.72 -0.07 -1.00
CA ALA A 116 -2.43 -0.35 -0.36
C ALA A 116 -1.52 0.90 -0.36
N ALA A 117 -1.44 1.62 -1.48
CA ALA A 117 -0.63 2.82 -1.64
C ALA A 117 -1.07 4.00 -0.75
N ARG A 118 -2.38 4.11 -0.45
CA ARG A 118 -2.89 5.13 0.49
C ARG A 118 -2.55 4.83 1.94
N ARG A 119 -2.44 3.54 2.29
CA ARG A 119 -2.21 3.06 3.67
C ARG A 119 -0.73 3.04 4.05
N ASP A 120 0.15 2.90 3.09
CA ASP A 120 1.59 2.85 3.31
C ASP A 120 2.34 3.82 2.39
N ARG A 121 3.26 4.59 2.97
CA ARG A 121 4.19 5.47 2.24
C ARG A 121 5.58 4.84 2.06
N GLY A 122 5.79 3.67 2.65
CA GLY A 122 7.04 2.92 2.58
C GLY A 122 7.13 2.02 1.33
N SER A 123 7.80 0.88 1.48
CA SER A 123 8.10 -0.02 0.36
C SER A 123 6.86 -0.64 -0.26
N ILE A 124 5.88 -1.07 0.55
CA ILE A 124 4.62 -1.66 0.04
C ILE A 124 3.84 -0.61 -0.74
N GLY A 125 3.76 0.62 -0.23
CA GLY A 125 3.06 1.71 -0.92
C GLY A 125 3.69 2.08 -2.27
N ARG A 126 5.02 2.09 -2.36
CA ARG A 126 5.75 2.33 -3.62
C ARG A 126 5.54 1.19 -4.63
N LEU A 127 5.66 -0.07 -4.19
CA LEU A 127 5.34 -1.24 -5.01
C LEU A 127 3.90 -1.20 -5.50
N SER A 128 2.98 -0.80 -4.63
CA SER A 128 1.56 -0.68 -4.97
C SER A 128 1.31 0.39 -6.03
N ARG A 129 1.97 1.56 -5.95
CA ARG A 129 1.86 2.58 -7.00
C ARG A 129 2.39 2.08 -8.34
N LEU A 130 3.51 1.36 -8.35
CA LEU A 130 4.04 0.75 -9.57
C LEU A 130 3.03 -0.26 -10.13
N GLY A 131 2.48 -1.15 -9.31
CA GLY A 131 1.44 -2.10 -9.70
C GLY A 131 0.15 -1.44 -10.19
N GLN A 132 -0.25 -0.34 -9.55
CA GLN A 132 -1.41 0.46 -9.97
C GLN A 132 -1.21 1.05 -11.37
N GLY A 133 -0.03 1.60 -11.65
CA GLY A 133 0.33 2.10 -12.97
C GLY A 133 0.29 1.00 -14.02
N TYR A 134 0.85 -0.17 -13.74
CA TYR A 134 0.76 -1.33 -14.65
C TYR A 134 -0.66 -1.79 -14.90
N ALA A 135 -1.53 -1.76 -13.89
CA ALA A 135 -2.93 -2.11 -14.07
C ALA A 135 -3.65 -1.11 -14.99
N TYR A 136 -3.38 0.18 -14.86
CA TYR A 136 -3.91 1.19 -15.79
C TYR A 136 -3.35 1.05 -17.20
N GLU A 137 -2.04 0.77 -17.37
CA GLU A 137 -1.46 0.47 -18.69
C GLU A 137 -2.16 -0.73 -19.33
N SER A 138 -2.33 -1.83 -18.60
CA SER A 138 -2.96 -3.05 -19.11
C SER A 138 -4.43 -2.84 -19.45
N LYS A 139 -5.10 -1.90 -18.77
CA LYS A 139 -6.46 -1.46 -19.11
C LYS A 139 -6.50 -0.56 -20.34
N GLY A 140 -5.37 0.03 -20.73
CA GLY A 140 -5.29 1.05 -21.79
C GLY A 140 -5.56 2.47 -21.29
N ASP A 141 -5.68 2.69 -19.98
CA ASP A 141 -5.86 4.02 -19.38
C ASP A 141 -4.49 4.67 -19.13
N LEU A 142 -3.80 4.96 -20.22
CA LEU A 142 -2.43 5.49 -20.21
C LEU A 142 -2.29 6.84 -19.49
N PRO A 143 -3.25 7.78 -19.59
CA PRO A 143 -3.19 9.02 -18.82
C PRO A 143 -3.13 8.78 -17.31
N LYS A 144 -3.95 7.85 -16.77
CA LYS A 144 -3.91 7.50 -15.34
C LYS A 144 -2.62 6.77 -14.96
N ALA A 145 -2.10 5.90 -15.84
CA ALA A 145 -0.82 5.25 -15.60
C ALA A 145 0.31 6.29 -15.44
N LEU A 146 0.39 7.26 -16.36
CA LEU A 146 1.38 8.35 -16.32
C LEU A 146 1.25 9.21 -15.05
N ASP A 147 0.03 9.56 -14.66
CA ASP A 147 -0.23 10.32 -13.44
C ASP A 147 0.25 9.58 -12.20
N VAL A 148 -0.07 8.28 -12.09
CA VAL A 148 0.38 7.43 -10.97
C VAL A 148 1.90 7.33 -10.92
N TYR A 149 2.59 7.13 -12.06
CA TYR A 149 4.04 7.07 -12.09
C TYR A 149 4.68 8.41 -11.73
N GLN A 150 4.12 9.52 -12.21
CA GLN A 150 4.60 10.85 -11.86
C GLN A 150 4.44 11.15 -10.37
N GLN A 151 3.30 10.79 -9.78
CA GLN A 151 3.06 10.93 -8.34
C GLN A 151 4.01 10.03 -7.53
N ALA A 152 4.25 8.80 -8.00
CA ALA A 152 5.16 7.87 -7.34
C ALA A 152 6.61 8.37 -7.33
N LEU A 153 7.05 9.01 -8.41
CA LEU A 153 8.40 9.59 -8.55
C LEU A 153 8.57 10.88 -7.76
N SER A 154 7.48 11.54 -7.35
CA SER A 154 7.56 12.81 -6.60
C SER A 154 8.32 12.63 -5.29
N GLY A 155 9.39 13.40 -5.10
CA GLY A 155 10.25 13.35 -3.93
C GLY A 155 11.20 12.14 -3.86
N MET A 156 11.29 11.34 -4.94
CA MET A 156 12.26 10.25 -5.05
C MET A 156 13.54 10.71 -5.78
N GLY A 157 14.63 10.02 -5.48
CA GLY A 157 15.93 10.20 -6.13
C GLY A 157 16.60 8.87 -6.52
N PRO A 158 17.80 8.93 -7.14
CA PRO A 158 18.47 7.76 -7.69
C PRO A 158 18.77 6.62 -6.72
N LYS A 159 18.83 6.93 -5.42
CA LYS A 159 19.09 5.94 -4.36
C LYS A 159 17.82 5.30 -3.79
N ASP A 160 16.66 5.81 -4.16
CA ASP A 160 15.39 5.29 -3.67
C ASP A 160 15.02 3.98 -4.37
N PHE A 161 14.48 3.07 -3.57
CA PHE A 161 13.94 1.81 -4.06
C PHE A 161 12.85 2.06 -5.11
N LEU A 162 12.92 1.36 -6.23
CA LEU A 162 12.03 1.47 -7.40
C LEU A 162 12.14 2.77 -8.23
N TYR A 163 13.07 3.68 -7.93
CA TYR A 163 13.22 4.90 -8.73
C TYR A 163 13.44 4.58 -10.21
N GLY A 164 14.40 3.70 -10.51
CA GLY A 164 14.69 3.27 -11.88
C GLY A 164 13.50 2.55 -12.53
N ASP A 165 12.83 1.65 -11.81
CA ASP A 165 11.67 0.93 -12.35
C ASP A 165 10.53 1.88 -12.70
N LEU A 166 10.26 2.88 -11.86
CA LEU A 166 9.23 3.90 -12.10
C LEU A 166 9.58 4.80 -13.29
N LEU A 167 10.87 5.19 -13.46
CA LEU A 167 11.30 5.93 -14.64
C LEU A 167 11.11 5.12 -15.92
N LEU A 168 11.49 3.84 -15.92
CA LEU A 168 11.29 2.96 -17.07
C LEU A 168 9.81 2.72 -17.39
N ALA A 169 9.00 2.52 -16.37
CA ALA A 169 7.55 2.39 -16.56
C ALA A 169 6.93 3.66 -17.14
N LYS A 170 7.32 4.84 -16.62
CA LYS A 170 6.86 6.13 -17.14
C LYS A 170 7.33 6.35 -18.60
N ALA A 171 8.58 6.06 -18.92
CA ALA A 171 9.10 6.20 -20.28
C ALA A 171 8.34 5.30 -21.27
N ARG A 172 8.10 4.03 -20.91
CA ARG A 172 7.29 3.11 -21.70
C ARG A 172 5.85 3.61 -21.87
N ALA A 173 5.23 4.13 -20.84
CA ALA A 173 3.89 4.69 -20.93
C ALA A 173 3.83 5.89 -21.89
N HIS A 174 4.88 6.75 -21.93
CA HIS A 174 5.01 7.80 -22.95
C HIS A 174 5.15 7.24 -24.36
N GLU A 175 5.90 6.14 -24.57
CA GLU A 175 5.94 5.47 -25.87
C GLU A 175 4.56 4.98 -26.30
N LEU A 176 3.81 4.37 -25.40
CA LEU A 176 2.47 3.84 -25.68
C LEU A 176 1.47 4.94 -26.07
N VAL A 177 1.57 6.14 -25.50
CA VAL A 177 0.76 7.30 -25.93
C VAL A 177 1.36 8.02 -27.15
N LYS A 178 2.47 7.49 -27.71
CA LYS A 178 3.20 8.08 -28.86
C LYS A 178 3.79 9.47 -28.57
N ASP A 179 4.07 9.78 -27.32
CA ASP A 179 4.78 10.99 -26.90
C ASP A 179 6.29 10.70 -26.86
N SER A 180 6.89 10.58 -28.07
CA SER A 180 8.31 10.29 -28.20
C SER A 180 9.22 11.32 -27.52
N PRO A 181 8.94 12.63 -27.55
CA PRO A 181 9.77 13.60 -26.83
C PRO A 181 9.83 13.35 -25.34
N ALA A 182 8.70 13.08 -24.69
CA ALA A 182 8.65 12.80 -23.26
C ALA A 182 9.28 11.44 -22.90
N ALA A 183 9.10 10.42 -23.74
CA ALA A 183 9.78 9.13 -23.59
C ALA A 183 11.30 9.31 -23.63
N ILE A 184 11.84 10.00 -24.65
CA ILE A 184 13.26 10.30 -24.79
C ILE A 184 13.80 11.07 -23.57
N ALA A 185 13.10 12.11 -23.13
CA ALA A 185 13.51 12.88 -21.95
C ALA A 185 13.60 12.00 -20.69
N THR A 186 12.62 11.11 -20.48
CA THR A 186 12.58 10.21 -19.31
C THR A 186 13.68 9.14 -19.39
N TYR A 187 13.97 8.58 -20.55
CA TYR A 187 15.08 7.64 -20.74
C TYR A 187 16.45 8.32 -20.55
N LYS A 188 16.64 9.54 -21.04
CA LYS A 188 17.87 10.32 -20.79
C LYS A 188 18.05 10.62 -19.31
N GLN A 189 16.96 10.94 -18.59
CA GLN A 189 17.00 11.09 -17.16
C GLN A 189 17.47 9.79 -16.48
N TYR A 190 16.92 8.62 -16.87
CA TYR A 190 17.34 7.32 -16.34
C TYR A 190 18.86 7.10 -16.53
N LEU A 191 19.39 7.32 -17.73
CA LEU A 191 20.83 7.12 -18.00
C LEU A 191 21.72 8.06 -17.21
N LYS A 192 21.26 9.30 -16.98
CA LYS A 192 21.97 10.30 -16.19
C LYS A 192 22.00 9.94 -14.71
N ASP A 193 20.84 9.57 -14.16
CA ASP A 193 20.65 9.41 -12.74
C ASP A 193 21.12 8.04 -12.24
N LEU A 194 21.19 7.04 -13.12
CA LEU A 194 21.56 5.65 -12.82
C LEU A 194 22.72 5.16 -13.70
N PRO A 195 23.94 5.77 -13.57
CA PRO A 195 25.08 5.47 -14.43
C PRO A 195 25.59 4.03 -14.32
N GLU A 196 25.35 3.35 -13.21
CA GLU A 196 25.82 1.97 -12.96
C GLU A 196 24.70 0.91 -13.14
N SER A 197 23.53 1.30 -13.68
CA SER A 197 22.44 0.33 -13.89
C SER A 197 22.79 -0.66 -15.00
N ASP A 198 22.48 -1.93 -14.77
CA ASP A 198 22.57 -3.03 -15.73
C ASP A 198 21.62 -2.88 -16.93
N ARG A 199 20.54 -2.10 -16.78
CA ARG A 199 19.54 -1.83 -17.84
C ARG A 199 19.92 -0.68 -18.77
N ARG A 200 21.11 -0.08 -18.66
CA ARG A 200 21.53 1.07 -19.47
C ARG A 200 21.54 0.76 -20.96
N GLU A 201 22.02 -0.41 -21.33
CA GLU A 201 22.10 -0.80 -22.73
C GLU A 201 20.70 -0.96 -23.35
N ASP A 202 19.76 -1.56 -22.64
CA ASP A 202 18.37 -1.64 -23.08
C ASP A 202 17.76 -0.25 -23.29
N VAL A 203 18.07 0.69 -22.40
CA VAL A 203 17.59 2.07 -22.51
C VAL A 203 18.22 2.80 -23.71
N ARG A 204 19.51 2.58 -24.02
CA ARG A 204 20.17 3.12 -25.22
C ARG A 204 19.54 2.60 -26.49
N ILE A 205 19.24 1.30 -26.54
CA ILE A 205 18.53 0.68 -27.65
C ILE A 205 17.15 1.35 -27.84
N ARG A 206 16.40 1.57 -26.78
CA ARG A 206 15.09 2.27 -26.84
C ARG A 206 15.24 3.69 -27.37
N LEU A 207 16.24 4.44 -26.89
CA LEU A 207 16.52 5.78 -27.39
C LEU A 207 16.86 5.79 -28.88
N ALA A 208 17.68 4.85 -29.34
CA ALA A 208 18.02 4.72 -30.76
C ALA A 208 16.79 4.44 -31.64
N LEU A 209 15.89 3.57 -31.18
CA LEU A 209 14.62 3.26 -31.85
C LEU A 209 13.68 4.47 -31.92
N LEU A 210 13.76 5.38 -30.95
CA LEU A 210 13.01 6.65 -30.94
C LEU A 210 13.70 7.77 -31.75
N GLY A 211 14.80 7.47 -32.43
CA GLY A 211 15.54 8.44 -33.28
C GLY A 211 16.42 9.40 -32.46
N SER A 212 16.77 9.06 -31.22
CA SER A 212 17.67 9.85 -30.38
C SER A 212 18.99 9.11 -30.15
N THR A 213 20.11 9.76 -30.42
CA THR A 213 21.41 9.29 -29.93
C THR A 213 21.53 9.59 -28.46
N GLY A 214 21.85 8.57 -27.64
CA GLY A 214 21.97 8.65 -26.21
C GLY A 214 23.13 9.49 -25.68
#